data_b5cd2a448db9fabc03e54eae904a89a6
#
_entry.id   b5cd2a448db9fabc03e54eae904a89a6
#
_cell.length_a   1.000
_cell.length_b   1.000
_cell.length_c   1.000
_cell.angle_alpha   90.00
_cell.angle_beta   90.00
_cell.angle_gamma   90.00
#
_symmetry.space_group_name_H-M   'P 1'
#
loop_
_entity.id
_entity.type
_entity.pdbx_description
1 polymer ?
#
loop_
_entity_poly.entity_id
_entity_poly.type
_entity_poly.pdbx_seq_one_letter_code
_entity_poly.pdbx_strand_id
1 'polypeptide(L)'
;MKIMTFNIRADNVLDINNRWEKRKELVYKTIRKYDCDIVGLQEVTEKMYQDISKELSEYMIIGEGRTKKYFSEKNSLLIKKDYKILKHETFWLSKTPQRVGSTVWYSLFPRICTSAVCKAPNGQIIKIYNTHLDCLLPKAREYGLKKIADDIKKYYEEESLPCVLMGDFNATPNSRVIKKFSGGEYTNKKFIAVQEFDRTIYKKATMGTFKGREKGMHIDYIFVSEEFNIKHVEIIRNNINGKYPSDHYPIMATIQV
;
A
#
# COMPACT_ATOMS: atom_id res chain seq x y z
N MET A 1 -10.54 -3.34 -13.18
CA MET A 1 -9.51 -2.45 -12.65
C MET A 1 -8.32 -3.28 -12.20
N LYS A 2 -7.11 -2.83 -12.55
CA LYS A 2 -5.85 -3.42 -12.05
C LYS A 2 -5.27 -2.56 -10.93
N ILE A 3 -4.89 -3.16 -9.82
CA ILE A 3 -4.33 -2.47 -8.67
C ILE A 3 -3.05 -3.14 -8.22
N MET A 4 -2.13 -2.35 -7.64
CA MET A 4 -0.83 -2.83 -7.16
C MET A 4 -0.50 -2.20 -5.81
N THR A 5 0.07 -2.99 -4.89
CA THR A 5 0.80 -2.46 -3.73
C THR A 5 2.27 -2.77 -3.88
N PHE A 6 3.13 -1.80 -3.55
CA PHE A 6 4.56 -1.94 -3.72
C PHE A 6 5.34 -1.10 -2.71
N ASN A 7 5.89 -1.73 -1.69
CA ASN A 7 6.91 -1.10 -0.86
C ASN A 7 8.19 -0.98 -1.72
N ILE A 8 8.55 0.25 -2.07
CA ILE A 8 9.69 0.51 -2.97
C ILE A 8 11.00 0.75 -2.24
N ARG A 9 11.06 0.51 -0.94
CA ARG A 9 12.22 0.73 -0.07
C ARG A 9 12.75 2.16 -0.12
N ALA A 10 12.77 2.86 0.99
CA ALA A 10 13.36 4.18 1.12
C ALA A 10 14.83 4.20 0.69
N ASP A 11 15.31 5.36 0.24
CA ASP A 11 16.72 5.50 -0.10
C ASP A 11 17.58 5.51 1.17
N ASN A 12 18.19 4.40 1.50
CA ASN A 12 19.03 4.22 2.66
C ASN A 12 20.52 4.10 2.25
N VAL A 13 21.38 4.88 2.90
CA VAL A 13 22.84 4.85 2.63
C VAL A 13 23.47 3.49 2.88
N LEU A 14 22.91 2.70 3.80
CA LEU A 14 23.37 1.34 4.11
C LEU A 14 23.04 0.31 3.02
N ASP A 15 22.13 0.62 2.12
CA ASP A 15 21.74 -0.30 1.03
C ASP A 15 22.76 -0.32 -0.13
N ILE A 16 23.86 0.45 -0.06
CA ILE A 16 25.03 0.51 -0.93
C ILE A 16 24.71 0.31 -2.44
N ASN A 17 24.60 -0.95 -2.87
CA ASN A 17 24.31 -1.32 -4.26
C ASN A 17 22.83 -1.25 -4.64
N ASN A 18 21.95 -1.09 -3.65
CA ASN A 18 20.51 -1.01 -3.82
C ASN A 18 19.96 0.39 -3.47
N ARG A 19 20.83 1.44 -3.52
CA ARG A 19 20.40 2.84 -3.38
C ARG A 19 19.38 3.20 -4.48
N TRP A 20 18.50 4.14 -4.19
CA TRP A 20 17.43 4.58 -5.09
C TRP A 20 17.92 4.86 -6.52
N GLU A 21 18.99 5.62 -6.68
CA GLU A 21 19.56 5.98 -7.98
C GLU A 21 19.96 4.76 -8.84
N LYS A 22 20.26 3.61 -8.21
CA LYS A 22 20.67 2.40 -8.91
C LYS A 22 19.52 1.47 -9.28
N ARG A 23 18.30 1.70 -8.72
CA ARG A 23 17.14 0.82 -8.89
C ARG A 23 15.85 1.52 -9.34
N LYS A 24 15.81 2.85 -9.34
CA LYS A 24 14.63 3.62 -9.74
C LYS A 24 14.07 3.22 -11.09
N GLU A 25 14.96 3.01 -12.08
CA GLU A 25 14.58 2.55 -13.43
C GLU A 25 13.85 1.19 -13.41
N LEU A 26 14.25 0.28 -12.50
CA LEU A 26 13.57 -1.01 -12.34
C LEU A 26 12.18 -0.83 -11.74
N VAL A 27 12.02 0.12 -10.81
CA VAL A 27 10.71 0.48 -10.24
C VAL A 27 9.79 1.03 -11.35
N TYR A 28 10.25 2.00 -12.13
CA TYR A 28 9.47 2.59 -13.24
C TYR A 28 9.08 1.55 -14.27
N LYS A 29 10.04 0.72 -14.72
CA LYS A 29 9.79 -0.37 -15.67
C LYS A 29 8.78 -1.38 -15.13
N THR A 30 8.83 -1.68 -13.82
CA THR A 30 7.87 -2.58 -13.19
C THR A 30 6.47 -1.99 -13.24
N ILE A 31 6.30 -0.73 -12.81
CA ILE A 31 5.00 -0.06 -12.80
C ILE A 31 4.42 0.03 -14.23
N ARG A 32 5.21 0.48 -15.21
CA ARG A 32 4.77 0.57 -16.61
C ARG A 32 4.42 -0.78 -17.22
N LYS A 33 5.21 -1.83 -16.94
CA LYS A 33 4.98 -3.18 -17.50
C LYS A 33 3.62 -3.73 -17.12
N TYR A 34 3.21 -3.55 -15.88
CA TYR A 34 1.93 -4.07 -15.38
C TYR A 34 0.77 -3.14 -15.65
N ASP A 35 1.04 -1.87 -15.92
CA ASP A 35 0.07 -0.86 -16.35
C ASP A 35 -1.18 -0.84 -15.45
N CYS A 36 -0.95 -0.78 -14.13
CA CYS A 36 -2.03 -0.77 -13.16
C CYS A 36 -2.75 0.58 -13.14
N ASP A 37 -4.06 0.54 -12.92
CA ASP A 37 -4.88 1.75 -12.81
C ASP A 37 -4.52 2.55 -11.56
N ILE A 38 -4.22 1.84 -10.47
CA ILE A 38 -3.87 2.42 -9.18
C ILE A 38 -2.70 1.65 -8.57
N VAL A 39 -1.69 2.39 -8.07
CA VAL A 39 -0.53 1.82 -7.39
C VAL A 39 -0.34 2.48 -6.03
N GLY A 40 -0.37 1.68 -4.96
CA GLY A 40 0.00 2.12 -3.61
C GLY A 40 1.48 1.88 -3.37
N LEU A 41 2.24 2.96 -3.21
CA LEU A 41 3.67 2.90 -2.91
C LEU A 41 3.91 3.19 -1.42
N GLN A 42 4.83 2.46 -0.79
CA GLN A 42 5.28 2.69 0.58
C GLN A 42 6.77 3.05 0.59
N GLU A 43 7.21 3.71 1.65
CA GLU A 43 8.59 4.20 1.87
C GLU A 43 9.06 5.24 0.85
N VAL A 44 8.17 6.02 0.28
CA VAL A 44 8.50 7.06 -0.71
C VAL A 44 9.07 8.29 -0.01
N THR A 45 10.37 8.57 -0.16
CA THR A 45 10.98 9.83 0.33
C THR A 45 10.66 10.99 -0.59
N GLU A 46 10.93 12.24 -0.16
CA GLU A 46 10.65 13.43 -0.96
C GLU A 46 11.33 13.38 -2.34
N LYS A 47 12.63 13.03 -2.37
CA LYS A 47 13.36 12.89 -3.63
C LYS A 47 12.74 11.82 -4.55
N MET A 48 12.40 10.66 -3.99
CA MET A 48 11.76 9.58 -4.73
C MET A 48 10.40 10.01 -5.29
N TYR A 49 9.61 10.76 -4.50
CA TYR A 49 8.34 11.33 -4.93
C TYR A 49 8.49 12.24 -6.15
N GLN A 50 9.49 13.14 -6.12
CA GLN A 50 9.78 14.05 -7.24
C GLN A 50 10.23 13.27 -8.49
N ASP A 51 11.15 12.31 -8.34
CA ASP A 51 11.64 11.47 -9.43
C ASP A 51 10.48 10.67 -10.07
N ILE A 52 9.61 10.05 -9.25
CA ILE A 52 8.45 9.26 -9.69
C ILE A 52 7.43 10.15 -10.40
N SER A 53 7.10 11.31 -9.82
CA SER A 53 6.13 12.26 -10.39
C SER A 53 6.57 12.77 -11.77
N LYS A 54 7.88 12.96 -11.97
CA LYS A 54 8.44 13.38 -13.24
C LYS A 54 8.44 12.23 -14.25
N GLU A 55 8.88 11.04 -13.84
CA GLU A 55 9.09 9.92 -14.74
C GLU A 55 7.77 9.23 -15.12
N LEU A 56 6.88 8.98 -14.16
CA LEU A 56 5.58 8.35 -14.38
C LEU A 56 4.48 9.39 -14.60
N SER A 57 4.69 10.27 -15.57
CA SER A 57 3.79 11.40 -15.86
C SER A 57 2.38 10.99 -16.32
N GLU A 58 2.16 9.74 -16.65
CA GLU A 58 0.84 9.13 -16.93
C GLU A 58 -0.03 8.98 -15.69
N TYR A 59 0.56 9.11 -14.47
CA TYR A 59 -0.16 9.06 -13.21
C TYR A 59 -0.27 10.43 -12.54
N MET A 60 -1.33 10.62 -11.80
CA MET A 60 -1.41 11.59 -10.70
C MET A 60 -0.82 10.93 -9.45
N ILE A 61 0.02 11.64 -8.70
CA ILE A 61 0.59 11.14 -7.46
C ILE A 61 0.13 11.98 -6.28
N ILE A 62 -0.34 11.34 -5.21
CA ILE A 62 -0.78 11.97 -3.96
C ILE A 62 -0.16 11.29 -2.75
N GLY A 63 -0.15 11.98 -1.62
CA GLY A 63 0.35 11.49 -0.33
C GLY A 63 1.32 12.46 0.32
N GLU A 64 1.22 12.57 1.65
CA GLU A 64 2.05 13.46 2.45
C GLU A 64 3.09 12.67 3.26
N GLY A 65 4.17 13.36 3.66
CA GLY A 65 5.20 12.80 4.52
C GLY A 65 4.70 12.60 5.95
N ARG A 66 5.07 11.47 6.56
CA ARG A 66 4.68 11.16 7.95
C ARG A 66 5.19 12.17 8.99
N THR A 67 6.20 12.98 8.62
CA THR A 67 6.72 14.09 9.42
C THR A 67 7.07 15.28 8.52
N LYS A 68 7.36 16.45 9.10
CA LYS A 68 7.83 17.64 8.36
C LYS A 68 9.30 17.55 7.91
N LYS A 69 10.02 16.47 8.22
CA LYS A 69 11.44 16.31 7.86
C LYS A 69 11.59 15.94 6.39
N TYR A 70 12.65 16.40 5.76
CA TYR A 70 12.95 16.11 4.34
C TYR A 70 13.03 14.61 4.02
N PHE A 71 13.58 13.81 4.94
CA PHE A 71 13.67 12.34 4.79
C PHE A 71 12.39 11.60 5.23
N SER A 72 11.28 12.32 5.33
CA SER A 72 10.01 11.74 5.73
C SER A 72 9.49 10.80 4.63
N GLU A 73 9.10 9.60 5.02
CA GLU A 73 8.47 8.64 4.13
C GLU A 73 6.99 8.97 3.93
N LYS A 74 6.52 8.74 2.70
CA LYS A 74 5.12 8.85 2.28
C LYS A 74 4.57 7.47 1.96
N ASN A 75 3.26 7.30 2.11
CA ASN A 75 2.49 6.22 1.51
C ASN A 75 1.75 6.81 0.32
N SER A 76 2.40 6.84 -0.85
CA SER A 76 1.86 7.53 -2.02
C SER A 76 0.87 6.65 -2.79
N LEU A 77 -0.15 7.28 -3.35
CA LEU A 77 -1.03 6.66 -4.35
C LEU A 77 -0.72 7.26 -5.72
N LEU A 78 -0.42 6.40 -6.69
CA LEU A 78 -0.38 6.72 -8.09
C LEU A 78 -1.72 6.30 -8.69
N ILE A 79 -2.39 7.22 -9.37
CA ILE A 79 -3.71 7.02 -9.96
C ILE A 79 -3.63 7.47 -11.41
N LYS A 80 -4.00 6.62 -12.37
CA LYS A 80 -3.99 6.98 -13.79
C LYS A 80 -4.80 8.24 -14.06
N LYS A 81 -4.36 9.07 -15.00
CA LYS A 81 -4.96 10.37 -15.30
C LYS A 81 -6.35 10.32 -15.90
N ASP A 82 -6.80 9.18 -16.38
CA ASP A 82 -8.17 8.95 -16.84
C ASP A 82 -9.16 8.74 -15.68
N TYR A 83 -8.67 8.54 -14.45
CA TYR A 83 -9.46 8.58 -13.22
C TYR A 83 -9.63 10.03 -12.74
N LYS A 84 -10.75 10.34 -12.11
CA LYS A 84 -10.96 11.62 -11.43
C LYS A 84 -10.83 11.44 -9.93
N ILE A 85 -9.88 12.12 -9.30
CA ILE A 85 -9.79 12.20 -7.84
C ILE A 85 -10.84 13.18 -7.34
N LEU A 86 -11.81 12.70 -6.58
CA LEU A 86 -12.89 13.52 -6.01
C LEU A 86 -12.50 14.10 -4.65
N LYS A 87 -11.79 13.29 -3.84
CA LYS A 87 -11.30 13.67 -2.52
C LYS A 87 -10.04 12.86 -2.20
N HIS A 88 -9.10 13.43 -1.48
CA HIS A 88 -7.96 12.69 -0.93
C HIS A 88 -7.50 13.32 0.39
N GLU A 89 -6.85 12.52 1.20
CA GLU A 89 -6.24 12.96 2.46
C GLU A 89 -5.12 12.01 2.89
N THR A 90 -4.23 12.51 3.74
CA THR A 90 -3.29 11.70 4.50
C THR A 90 -3.54 11.94 5.98
N PHE A 91 -3.78 10.87 6.73
CA PHE A 91 -4.04 10.97 8.17
C PHE A 91 -3.09 10.07 8.99
N TRP A 92 -2.82 10.49 10.23
CA TRP A 92 -1.90 9.81 11.12
C TRP A 92 -2.61 8.74 11.95
N LEU A 93 -1.98 7.57 12.07
CA LEU A 93 -2.50 6.45 12.84
C LEU A 93 -2.25 6.69 14.34
N SER A 94 -2.87 7.71 14.88
CA SER A 94 -2.70 8.22 16.22
C SER A 94 -4.03 8.68 16.84
N LYS A 95 -3.98 9.20 18.08
CA LYS A 95 -5.15 9.83 18.74
C LYS A 95 -5.51 11.18 18.10
N THR A 96 -4.59 11.81 17.39
CA THR A 96 -4.77 13.09 16.71
C THR A 96 -4.45 12.93 15.22
N PRO A 97 -5.33 12.30 14.43
CA PRO A 97 -5.05 11.88 13.06
C PRO A 97 -4.77 13.05 12.10
N GLN A 98 -5.21 14.26 12.42
CA GLN A 98 -4.96 15.45 11.60
C GLN A 98 -3.65 16.18 11.97
N ARG A 99 -2.93 15.73 13.01
CA ARG A 99 -1.69 16.38 13.46
C ARG A 99 -0.47 15.71 12.82
N VAL A 100 0.23 16.43 11.95
CA VAL A 100 1.46 15.97 11.31
C VAL A 100 2.49 15.50 12.34
N GLY A 101 3.05 14.30 12.13
CA GLY A 101 4.06 13.72 13.02
C GLY A 101 3.49 13.09 14.28
N SER A 102 2.16 13.08 14.47
CA SER A 102 1.57 12.43 15.63
C SER A 102 1.73 10.90 15.58
N THR A 103 1.90 10.30 16.74
CA THR A 103 2.09 8.86 16.89
C THR A 103 1.50 8.36 18.20
N VAL A 104 1.45 7.06 18.40
CA VAL A 104 1.17 6.46 19.72
C VAL A 104 2.50 6.26 20.47
N TRP A 105 2.48 6.41 21.79
CA TRP A 105 3.70 6.42 22.60
C TRP A 105 4.56 5.14 22.50
N TYR A 106 3.95 4.03 22.10
CA TYR A 106 4.61 2.74 21.91
C TYR A 106 5.00 2.45 20.45
N SER A 107 4.81 3.37 19.51
CA SER A 107 5.31 3.26 18.14
C SER A 107 6.59 4.07 17.98
N LEU A 108 7.61 3.47 17.35
CA LEU A 108 8.90 4.13 17.15
C LEU A 108 8.80 5.29 16.14
N PHE A 109 7.93 5.14 15.15
CA PHE A 109 7.75 6.13 14.08
C PHE A 109 6.27 6.49 13.89
N PRO A 110 5.95 7.73 13.53
CA PRO A 110 4.62 8.06 13.04
C PRO A 110 4.25 7.15 11.87
N ARG A 111 3.03 6.61 11.89
CA ARG A 111 2.46 5.85 10.78
C ARG A 111 1.27 6.59 10.22
N ILE A 112 1.10 6.50 8.90
CA ILE A 112 0.10 7.24 8.15
C ILE A 112 -0.68 6.32 7.22
N CYS A 113 -1.86 6.77 6.84
CA CYS A 113 -2.62 6.21 5.74
C CYS A 113 -2.98 7.33 4.77
N THR A 114 -2.69 7.13 3.49
CA THR A 114 -3.18 8.01 2.41
C THR A 114 -4.41 7.39 1.81
N SER A 115 -5.47 8.17 1.66
CA SER A 115 -6.72 7.71 1.09
C SER A 115 -7.21 8.62 -0.03
N ALA A 116 -7.99 8.06 -0.95
CA ALA A 116 -8.62 8.79 -2.04
C ALA A 116 -10.02 8.22 -2.35
N VAL A 117 -10.93 9.10 -2.73
CA VAL A 117 -12.18 8.75 -3.43
C VAL A 117 -11.95 9.04 -4.90
N CYS A 118 -12.05 8.02 -5.73
CA CYS A 118 -11.79 8.12 -7.15
C CYS A 118 -12.98 7.68 -7.97
N LYS A 119 -13.26 8.41 -9.07
CA LYS A 119 -14.21 8.01 -10.11
C LYS A 119 -13.44 7.42 -11.27
N ALA A 120 -13.72 6.16 -11.58
CA ALA A 120 -13.15 5.44 -12.72
C ALA A 120 -13.75 5.92 -14.06
N PRO A 121 -13.10 5.66 -15.21
CA PRO A 121 -13.62 6.02 -16.54
C PRO A 121 -15.00 5.46 -16.84
N ASN A 122 -15.35 4.29 -16.30
CA ASN A 122 -16.67 3.68 -16.43
C ASN A 122 -17.75 4.30 -15.51
N GLY A 123 -17.38 5.36 -14.75
CA GLY A 123 -18.28 6.05 -13.84
C GLY A 123 -18.33 5.53 -12.41
N GLN A 124 -17.71 4.38 -12.13
CA GLN A 124 -17.69 3.77 -10.80
C GLN A 124 -16.88 4.62 -9.80
N ILE A 125 -17.43 4.82 -8.61
CA ILE A 125 -16.74 5.51 -7.51
C ILE A 125 -16.24 4.47 -6.51
N ILE A 126 -14.99 4.62 -6.10
CA ILE A 126 -14.32 3.71 -5.17
C ILE A 126 -13.51 4.49 -4.12
N LYS A 127 -13.42 3.95 -2.93
CA LYS A 127 -12.53 4.47 -1.87
C LYS A 127 -11.29 3.60 -1.77
N ILE A 128 -10.13 4.24 -1.74
CA ILE A 128 -8.82 3.56 -1.72
C ILE A 128 -8.02 4.06 -0.54
N TYR A 129 -7.32 3.13 0.11
CA TYR A 129 -6.42 3.36 1.22
C TYR A 129 -5.07 2.71 0.94
N ASN A 130 -3.99 3.44 1.24
CA ASN A 130 -2.61 2.94 1.19
C ASN A 130 -1.89 3.22 2.51
N THR A 131 -1.32 2.19 3.12
CA THR A 131 -0.70 2.29 4.43
C THR A 131 0.62 1.51 4.53
N HIS A 132 1.44 1.86 5.52
CA HIS A 132 2.57 1.08 5.97
C HIS A 132 2.51 1.03 7.50
N LEU A 133 2.12 -0.13 8.05
CA LEU A 133 1.93 -0.31 9.48
C LEU A 133 3.26 -0.44 10.23
N ASP A 134 3.20 -0.43 11.56
CA ASP A 134 4.40 -0.49 12.40
C ASP A 134 5.20 -1.79 12.20
N CYS A 135 6.51 -1.67 11.98
CA CYS A 135 7.36 -2.82 11.70
C CYS A 135 7.73 -3.61 12.97
N LEU A 136 7.66 -3.00 14.16
CA LEU A 136 8.15 -3.62 15.39
C LEU A 136 7.02 -4.18 16.27
N LEU A 137 6.04 -3.36 16.62
CA LEU A 137 5.11 -3.68 17.69
C LEU A 137 3.72 -4.12 17.19
N PRO A 138 3.30 -5.35 17.50
CA PRO A 138 1.95 -5.85 17.14
C PRO A 138 0.83 -4.93 17.63
N LYS A 139 0.96 -4.35 18.84
CA LYS A 139 -0.01 -3.43 19.42
C LYS A 139 -0.15 -2.14 18.59
N ALA A 140 0.96 -1.62 18.05
CA ALA A 140 0.96 -0.44 17.20
C ALA A 140 0.30 -0.76 15.84
N ARG A 141 0.57 -1.93 15.26
CA ARG A 141 -0.10 -2.42 14.04
C ARG A 141 -1.61 -2.52 14.24
N GLU A 142 -2.05 -3.16 15.33
CA GLU A 142 -3.48 -3.31 15.63
C GLU A 142 -4.16 -1.95 15.81
N TYR A 143 -3.51 -1.03 16.53
CA TYR A 143 -4.03 0.33 16.72
C TYR A 143 -4.16 1.06 15.38
N GLY A 144 -3.11 1.03 14.56
CA GLY A 144 -3.11 1.68 13.25
C GLY A 144 -4.21 1.14 12.33
N LEU A 145 -4.35 -0.19 12.27
CA LEU A 145 -5.38 -0.80 11.43
C LEU A 145 -6.80 -0.51 11.93
N LYS A 146 -7.02 -0.43 13.26
CA LYS A 146 -8.30 0.03 13.81
C LYS A 146 -8.62 1.47 13.43
N LYS A 147 -7.62 2.37 13.39
CA LYS A 147 -7.82 3.75 12.94
C LYS A 147 -8.24 3.85 11.48
N ILE A 148 -7.65 3.02 10.61
CA ILE A 148 -8.10 2.92 9.23
C ILE A 148 -9.51 2.34 9.15
N ALA A 149 -9.81 1.31 9.94
CA ALA A 149 -11.14 0.71 10.00
C ALA A 149 -12.22 1.69 10.49
N ASP A 150 -11.90 2.57 11.44
CA ASP A 150 -12.79 3.64 11.91
C ASP A 150 -13.17 4.59 10.75
N ASP A 151 -12.18 4.96 9.91
CA ASP A 151 -12.41 5.80 8.72
C ASP A 151 -13.23 5.05 7.65
N ILE A 152 -12.93 3.77 7.42
CA ILE A 152 -13.71 2.91 6.51
C ILE A 152 -15.18 2.84 6.95
N LYS A 153 -15.47 2.61 8.25
CA LYS A 153 -16.85 2.57 8.77
C LYS A 153 -17.60 3.85 8.46
N LYS A 154 -16.97 5.00 8.75
CA LYS A 154 -17.58 6.31 8.50
C LYS A 154 -17.98 6.45 7.02
N TYR A 155 -17.10 6.09 6.07
CA TYR A 155 -17.43 6.15 4.65
C TYR A 155 -18.51 5.16 4.22
N TYR A 156 -18.57 3.96 4.83
CA TYR A 156 -19.65 3.02 4.57
C TYR A 156 -21.00 3.51 5.07
N GLU A 157 -21.04 4.16 6.22
CA GLU A 157 -22.26 4.73 6.79
C GLU A 157 -22.76 5.93 5.97
N GLU A 158 -21.83 6.75 5.45
CA GLU A 158 -22.16 7.98 4.72
C GLU A 158 -22.43 7.73 3.21
N GLU A 159 -21.64 6.90 2.54
CA GLU A 159 -21.59 6.82 1.07
C GLU A 159 -21.69 5.40 0.49
N SER A 160 -21.56 4.36 1.30
CA SER A 160 -21.60 2.93 0.90
C SER A 160 -20.68 2.59 -0.27
N LEU A 161 -19.49 3.21 -0.35
CA LEU A 161 -18.57 3.03 -1.46
C LEU A 161 -17.78 1.71 -1.35
N PRO A 162 -17.56 0.99 -2.46
CA PRO A 162 -16.62 -0.10 -2.53
C PRO A 162 -15.22 0.36 -2.11
N CYS A 163 -14.55 -0.41 -1.25
CA CYS A 163 -13.28 -0.02 -0.64
C CYS A 163 -12.14 -0.98 -0.99
N VAL A 164 -10.96 -0.40 -1.23
CA VAL A 164 -9.67 -1.10 -1.33
C VAL A 164 -8.73 -0.58 -0.25
N LEU A 165 -8.14 -1.48 0.53
CA LEU A 165 -7.06 -1.16 1.46
C LEU A 165 -5.82 -1.96 1.07
N MET A 166 -4.73 -1.27 0.75
CA MET A 166 -3.48 -1.90 0.35
C MET A 166 -2.28 -1.38 1.15
N GLY A 167 -1.18 -2.12 1.14
CA GLY A 167 0.07 -1.67 1.76
C GLY A 167 0.93 -2.77 2.32
N ASP A 168 1.98 -2.33 3.04
CA ASP A 168 2.82 -3.15 3.88
C ASP A 168 2.24 -3.18 5.31
N PHE A 169 1.70 -4.31 5.69
CA PHE A 169 1.08 -4.48 7.01
C PHE A 169 2.08 -4.92 8.08
N ASN A 170 3.32 -5.27 7.71
CA ASN A 170 4.32 -5.83 8.63
C ASN A 170 3.79 -6.97 9.50
N ALA A 171 2.84 -7.73 8.98
CA ALA A 171 2.11 -8.78 9.69
C ALA A 171 1.88 -9.98 8.77
N THR A 172 2.18 -11.18 9.27
CA THR A 172 1.98 -12.42 8.51
C THR A 172 0.49 -12.82 8.45
N PRO A 173 0.07 -13.69 7.50
CA PRO A 173 -1.33 -14.11 7.33
C PRO A 173 -1.96 -14.71 8.61
N ASN A 174 -1.14 -15.37 9.42
CA ASN A 174 -1.60 -15.98 10.66
C ASN A 174 -1.69 -15.03 11.85
N SER A 175 -1.24 -13.80 11.70
CA SER A 175 -1.28 -12.81 12.77
C SER A 175 -2.72 -12.43 13.14
N ARG A 176 -2.93 -12.17 14.45
CA ARG A 176 -4.24 -11.77 14.97
C ARG A 176 -4.82 -10.56 14.26
N VAL A 177 -3.98 -9.57 13.93
CA VAL A 177 -4.42 -8.32 13.32
C VAL A 177 -4.99 -8.53 11.92
N ILE A 178 -4.37 -9.40 11.11
CA ILE A 178 -4.85 -9.75 9.77
C ILE A 178 -6.17 -10.53 9.85
N LYS A 179 -6.23 -11.57 10.71
CA LYS A 179 -7.43 -12.40 10.89
C LYS A 179 -8.65 -11.58 11.35
N LYS A 180 -8.44 -10.67 12.30
CA LYS A 180 -9.52 -9.81 12.82
C LYS A 180 -10.01 -8.81 11.77
N PHE A 181 -9.12 -8.22 10.99
CA PHE A 181 -9.50 -7.32 9.93
C PHE A 181 -10.31 -8.04 8.84
N SER A 182 -9.77 -9.15 8.31
CA SER A 182 -10.47 -9.96 7.30
C SER A 182 -11.82 -10.48 7.79
N GLY A 183 -11.91 -10.86 9.07
CA GLY A 183 -13.15 -11.32 9.70
C GLY A 183 -14.20 -10.23 9.94
N GLY A 184 -13.87 -8.96 9.69
CA GLY A 184 -14.79 -7.83 9.90
C GLY A 184 -14.89 -7.34 11.35
N GLU A 185 -14.06 -7.85 12.28
CA GLU A 185 -14.10 -7.43 13.69
C GLU A 185 -13.80 -5.93 13.88
N TYR A 186 -13.09 -5.29 12.93
CA TYR A 186 -12.76 -3.87 13.03
C TYR A 186 -13.67 -2.97 12.17
N THR A 187 -14.25 -3.49 11.09
CA THR A 187 -14.99 -2.72 10.08
C THR A 187 -16.49 -2.98 10.07
N ASN A 188 -16.99 -3.95 10.86
CA ASN A 188 -18.37 -4.48 10.82
C ASN A 188 -18.76 -5.06 9.43
N LYS A 189 -17.83 -5.10 8.48
CA LYS A 189 -17.95 -5.73 7.17
C LYS A 189 -16.69 -6.55 6.88
N LYS A 190 -16.84 -7.62 6.11
CA LYS A 190 -15.71 -8.46 5.72
C LYS A 190 -14.90 -7.77 4.65
N PHE A 191 -13.59 -7.90 4.78
CA PHE A 191 -12.63 -7.55 3.74
C PHE A 191 -11.89 -8.80 3.29
N ILE A 192 -11.87 -9.03 2.00
CA ILE A 192 -11.25 -10.21 1.39
C ILE A 192 -9.85 -9.80 0.93
N ALA A 193 -8.82 -10.49 1.42
CA ALA A 193 -7.49 -10.34 0.84
C ALA A 193 -7.50 -10.91 -0.57
N VAL A 194 -6.93 -10.20 -1.55
CA VAL A 194 -6.89 -10.72 -2.94
C VAL A 194 -6.14 -12.04 -3.05
N GLN A 195 -5.28 -12.34 -2.10
CA GLN A 195 -4.56 -13.61 -1.94
C GLN A 195 -5.49 -14.82 -1.74
N GLU A 196 -6.74 -14.60 -1.27
CA GLU A 196 -7.73 -15.68 -1.12
C GLU A 196 -8.17 -16.28 -2.47
N PHE A 197 -7.94 -15.56 -3.58
CA PHE A 197 -8.17 -16.07 -4.94
C PHE A 197 -7.26 -17.27 -5.27
N ASP A 198 -6.00 -17.21 -4.81
CA ASP A 198 -5.05 -18.33 -4.85
C ASP A 198 -4.26 -18.40 -3.54
N ARG A 199 -4.73 -19.22 -2.61
CA ARG A 199 -4.10 -19.37 -1.29
C ARG A 199 -2.67 -19.89 -1.31
N THR A 200 -2.21 -20.45 -2.42
CA THR A 200 -0.81 -20.91 -2.55
C THR A 200 0.17 -19.73 -2.47
N ILE A 201 -0.31 -18.54 -2.78
CA ILE A 201 0.45 -17.29 -2.74
C ILE A 201 0.95 -16.95 -1.33
N TYR A 202 0.22 -17.34 -0.27
CA TYR A 202 0.64 -17.12 1.11
C TYR A 202 1.92 -17.88 1.50
N LYS A 203 2.30 -18.91 0.75
CA LYS A 203 3.56 -19.65 0.93
C LYS A 203 4.76 -18.92 0.34
N LYS A 204 4.50 -17.87 -0.45
CA LYS A 204 5.51 -17.10 -1.16
C LYS A 204 5.79 -15.82 -0.39
N ALA A 205 7.08 -15.45 -0.27
CA ALA A 205 7.48 -14.20 0.35
C ALA A 205 7.01 -12.99 -0.47
N THR A 206 6.57 -11.92 0.20
CA THR A 206 6.47 -10.58 -0.37
C THR A 206 7.67 -9.73 -0.01
N MET A 207 8.44 -10.10 1.03
CA MET A 207 9.72 -9.50 1.38
C MET A 207 10.89 -10.38 0.90
N GLY A 208 11.61 -9.91 -0.13
CA GLY A 208 12.68 -10.66 -0.83
C GLY A 208 14.09 -10.25 -0.46
N THR A 209 14.27 -9.17 0.29
CA THR A 209 15.56 -8.63 0.76
C THR A 209 16.59 -8.36 -0.34
N PHE A 210 16.15 -7.95 -1.54
CA PHE A 210 16.95 -7.78 -2.78
C PHE A 210 17.65 -9.07 -3.28
N LYS A 211 17.35 -10.24 -2.71
CA LYS A 211 18.06 -11.52 -2.99
C LYS A 211 17.21 -12.54 -3.73
N GLY A 212 16.04 -12.16 -4.20
CA GLY A 212 15.17 -13.06 -4.94
C GLY A 212 14.57 -14.20 -4.10
N ARG A 213 14.51 -14.07 -2.77
CA ARG A 213 14.00 -15.11 -1.89
C ARG A 213 12.55 -15.43 -2.20
N GLU A 214 12.25 -16.72 -2.42
CA GLU A 214 10.89 -17.18 -2.68
C GLU A 214 10.12 -17.49 -1.41
N LYS A 215 10.82 -17.99 -0.40
CA LYS A 215 10.27 -18.30 0.91
C LYS A 215 10.66 -17.22 1.91
N GLY A 216 9.73 -16.82 2.78
CA GLY A 216 9.98 -15.78 3.77
C GLY A 216 8.68 -15.14 4.25
N MET A 217 8.77 -13.89 4.67
CA MET A 217 7.63 -13.16 5.19
C MET A 217 6.69 -12.72 4.07
N HIS A 218 5.40 -13.04 4.23
CA HIS A 218 4.29 -12.48 3.45
C HIS A 218 3.63 -11.42 4.30
N ILE A 219 3.87 -10.15 4.01
CA ILE A 219 3.48 -9.02 4.86
C ILE A 219 2.81 -7.86 4.11
N ASP A 220 2.78 -7.94 2.78
CA ASP A 220 2.08 -6.99 1.92
C ASP A 220 0.72 -7.56 1.51
N TYR A 221 -0.31 -6.72 1.49
CA TYR A 221 -1.68 -7.14 1.18
C TYR A 221 -2.41 -6.11 0.34
N ILE A 222 -3.40 -6.62 -0.39
CA ILE A 222 -4.50 -5.85 -0.94
C ILE A 222 -5.79 -6.48 -0.39
N PHE A 223 -6.55 -5.73 0.38
CA PHE A 223 -7.87 -6.10 0.85
C PHE A 223 -8.92 -5.36 0.05
N VAL A 224 -9.97 -6.06 -0.32
CA VAL A 224 -11.13 -5.50 -1.02
C VAL A 224 -12.40 -5.77 -0.23
N SER A 225 -13.34 -4.85 -0.26
CA SER A 225 -14.67 -5.06 0.32
C SER A 225 -15.46 -6.08 -0.51
N GLU A 226 -16.51 -6.63 0.05
CA GLU A 226 -17.27 -7.76 -0.53
C GLU A 226 -17.98 -7.46 -1.85
N GLU A 227 -18.07 -6.18 -2.24
CA GLU A 227 -18.61 -5.76 -3.53
C GLU A 227 -17.69 -6.11 -4.71
N PHE A 228 -16.39 -6.35 -4.43
CA PHE A 228 -15.43 -6.67 -5.48
C PHE A 228 -15.31 -8.17 -5.76
N ASN A 229 -15.26 -8.50 -7.05
CA ASN A 229 -14.91 -9.81 -7.59
C ASN A 229 -13.41 -9.83 -7.94
N ILE A 230 -12.65 -10.71 -7.32
CA ILE A 230 -11.23 -10.89 -7.61
C ILE A 230 -11.10 -11.79 -8.84
N LYS A 231 -10.41 -11.32 -9.88
CA LYS A 231 -10.23 -12.05 -11.15
C LYS A 231 -8.82 -12.60 -11.31
N HIS A 232 -7.84 -11.97 -10.67
CA HIS A 232 -6.43 -12.40 -10.74
C HIS A 232 -5.63 -11.83 -9.58
N VAL A 233 -4.60 -12.54 -9.16
CA VAL A 233 -3.60 -12.07 -8.19
C VAL A 233 -2.21 -12.61 -8.56
N GLU A 234 -1.20 -11.76 -8.43
CA GLU A 234 0.19 -12.13 -8.72
C GLU A 234 1.16 -11.43 -7.76
N ILE A 235 2.20 -12.16 -7.30
CA ILE A 235 3.40 -11.57 -6.70
C ILE A 235 4.44 -11.39 -7.79
N ILE A 236 4.80 -10.15 -8.06
CA ILE A 236 5.69 -9.77 -9.15
C ILE A 236 7.15 -9.94 -8.71
N ARG A 237 7.89 -10.87 -9.32
CA ARG A 237 9.28 -11.19 -8.99
C ARG A 237 10.25 -10.84 -10.10
N ASN A 238 9.89 -9.88 -10.93
CA ASN A 238 10.73 -9.45 -12.04
C ASN A 238 12.05 -8.90 -11.53
N ASN A 239 13.12 -9.30 -12.17
CA ASN A 239 14.44 -8.75 -12.00
C ASN A 239 15.09 -8.50 -13.37
N ILE A 240 16.12 -7.68 -13.41
CA ILE A 240 16.96 -7.47 -14.59
C ILE A 240 18.39 -7.78 -14.16
N ASN A 241 18.97 -8.82 -14.75
CA ASN A 241 20.32 -9.29 -14.43
C ASN A 241 20.54 -9.55 -12.93
N GLY A 242 19.55 -10.19 -12.28
CA GLY A 242 19.58 -10.49 -10.85
C GLY A 242 19.35 -9.30 -9.91
N LYS A 243 19.10 -8.09 -10.44
CA LYS A 243 18.79 -6.90 -9.66
C LYS A 243 17.29 -6.73 -9.51
N TYR A 244 16.84 -6.53 -8.28
CA TYR A 244 15.43 -6.33 -7.94
C TYR A 244 15.12 -4.85 -7.72
N PRO A 245 13.90 -4.38 -8.08
CA PRO A 245 13.51 -2.99 -7.90
C PRO A 245 13.39 -2.58 -6.43
N SER A 246 13.12 -3.52 -5.53
CA SER A 246 12.98 -3.33 -4.08
C SER A 246 13.37 -4.60 -3.31
N ASP A 247 13.49 -4.49 -2.01
CA ASP A 247 13.56 -5.62 -1.08
C ASP A 247 12.18 -6.26 -0.84
N HIS A 248 11.10 -5.65 -1.33
CA HIS A 248 9.75 -6.21 -1.42
C HIS A 248 9.38 -6.55 -2.87
N TYR A 249 8.45 -7.49 -3.01
CA TYR A 249 7.82 -7.85 -4.28
C TYR A 249 6.44 -7.21 -4.37
N PRO A 250 6.12 -6.50 -5.47
CA PRO A 250 4.77 -5.98 -5.66
C PRO A 250 3.72 -7.11 -5.66
N ILE A 251 2.55 -6.83 -5.11
CA ILE A 251 1.35 -7.63 -5.34
C ILE A 251 0.46 -6.86 -6.30
N MET A 252 0.04 -7.52 -7.37
CA MET A 252 -0.92 -7.00 -8.33
C MET A 252 -2.18 -7.85 -8.31
N ALA A 253 -3.34 -7.20 -8.41
CA ALA A 253 -4.61 -7.86 -8.58
C ALA A 253 -5.45 -7.22 -9.67
N THR A 254 -6.28 -8.04 -10.34
CA THR A 254 -7.38 -7.56 -11.19
C THR A 254 -8.69 -7.79 -10.43
N ILE A 255 -9.44 -6.71 -10.22
CA ILE A 255 -10.71 -6.70 -9.48
C ILE A 255 -11.82 -6.03 -10.30
N GLN A 256 -13.05 -6.42 -10.04
CA GLN A 256 -14.25 -5.88 -10.68
C GLN A 256 -15.37 -5.75 -9.65
N VAL A 257 -16.07 -4.64 -9.62
CA VAL A 257 -17.34 -4.48 -8.89
C VAL A 257 -18.47 -4.97 -9.76
#